data_410343546ac4aeaaafb026841a6e4b2f
#
_entry.id   410343546ac4aeaaafb026841a6e4b2f
#
_cell.length_a   1.000
_cell.length_b   1.000
_cell.length_c   1.000
_cell.angle_alpha   90.00
_cell.angle_beta   90.00
_cell.angle_gamma   90.00
#
_symmetry.space_group_name_H-M   'P 1'
#
loop_
_entity.id
_entity.type
_entity.pdbx_description
1 polymer ?
#
loop_
_entity_poly.entity_id
_entity_poly.type
_entity_poly.pdbx_seq_one_letter_code
_entity_poly.pdbx_strand_id
1 'polypeptide(L)'
;YDDTHKPLAIIEAKRTCADVAKGRQQAKLYADILEKECGRRPVIFLTNGFETRIIDGQYPERKCAEIYSKRDLEKWFNLLKMRTSLKHISVDKQIAGRYYQEEAIKKVCESFDERNRRKALLVMATGSGKTRTVIALCKVLLDAGWVKNILFLADRNSLVTQAKRNFVNLLPNLSCTNLVEEKENYQAHCVFSTYQTMINCIDSVSDQNGKLFSCGHF
;
A
#
# COMPACT_ATOMS: atom_id res chain seq x y z
N TYR A 1 9.38 17.85 -6.54
CA TYR A 1 9.55 17.52 -7.95
C TYR A 1 10.41 16.27 -8.09
N ASP A 2 10.19 15.50 -9.17
CA ASP A 2 11.08 14.42 -9.57
C ASP A 2 12.29 14.96 -10.37
N ASP A 3 13.17 14.05 -10.81
CA ASP A 3 14.38 14.43 -11.56
C ASP A 3 14.07 14.96 -12.98
N THR A 4 12.83 14.79 -13.46
CA THR A 4 12.34 15.36 -14.73
C THR A 4 11.57 16.68 -14.53
N HIS A 5 11.69 17.31 -13.37
CA HIS A 5 11.00 18.54 -12.96
C HIS A 5 9.47 18.46 -12.97
N LYS A 6 8.87 17.26 -12.91
CA LYS A 6 7.43 17.11 -12.74
C LYS A 6 7.05 17.14 -11.27
N PRO A 7 5.94 17.82 -10.90
CA PRO A 7 5.55 17.95 -9.51
C PRO A 7 5.16 16.58 -8.92
N LEU A 8 5.69 16.26 -7.74
CA LEU A 8 5.35 15.05 -6.98
C LEU A 8 4.27 15.36 -5.94
N ALA A 9 4.46 16.42 -5.18
CA ALA A 9 3.53 16.79 -4.14
C ALA A 9 3.50 18.30 -3.90
N ILE A 10 2.38 18.76 -3.34
CA ILE A 10 2.19 20.07 -2.71
C ILE A 10 1.99 19.84 -1.22
N ILE A 11 2.66 20.65 -0.42
CA ILE A 11 2.50 20.64 1.03
C ILE A 11 1.91 22.00 1.44
N GLU A 12 0.67 21.99 1.92
CA GLU A 12 0.02 23.15 2.49
C GLU A 12 0.11 23.08 4.02
N ALA A 13 0.95 23.91 4.60
CA ALA A 13 1.18 23.95 6.03
C ALA A 13 0.41 25.08 6.69
N LYS A 14 -0.28 24.81 7.78
CA LYS A 14 -0.98 25.79 8.62
C LYS A 14 -0.35 25.82 10.02
N ARG A 15 -0.61 26.89 10.76
CA ARG A 15 -0.23 26.99 12.17
C ARG A 15 -0.85 25.84 12.97
N THR A 16 -0.18 25.41 14.01
CA THR A 16 -0.59 24.29 14.89
C THR A 16 -1.98 24.47 15.50
N CYS A 17 -2.39 25.71 15.76
CA CYS A 17 -3.72 26.05 16.28
C CYS A 17 -4.82 26.13 15.20
N ALA A 18 -4.46 26.02 13.92
CA ALA A 18 -5.40 26.12 12.82
C ALA A 18 -5.91 24.75 12.36
N ASP A 19 -7.17 24.72 11.90
CA ASP A 19 -7.71 23.54 11.24
C ASP A 19 -6.97 23.28 9.91
N VAL A 20 -6.49 22.06 9.76
CA VAL A 20 -5.81 21.56 8.55
C VAL A 20 -6.63 21.78 7.29
N ALA A 21 -7.96 21.70 7.41
CA ALA A 21 -8.87 21.84 6.27
C ALA A 21 -8.89 23.25 5.66
N LYS A 22 -8.47 24.29 6.37
CA LYS A 22 -8.50 25.69 5.88
C LYS A 22 -7.64 25.91 4.61
N GLY A 23 -6.58 25.14 4.43
CA GLY A 23 -5.72 25.22 3.23
C GLY A 23 -6.19 24.41 2.03
N ARG A 24 -7.22 23.58 2.18
CA ARG A 24 -7.65 22.61 1.18
C ARG A 24 -7.93 23.21 -0.20
N GLN A 25 -8.72 24.28 -0.23
CA GLN A 25 -9.11 24.92 -1.50
C GLN A 25 -7.91 25.53 -2.21
N GLN A 26 -7.05 26.21 -1.48
CA GLN A 26 -5.83 26.81 -2.02
C GLN A 26 -4.90 25.75 -2.60
N ALA A 27 -4.65 24.66 -1.86
CA ALA A 27 -3.80 23.58 -2.31
C ALA A 27 -4.35 22.86 -3.57
N LYS A 28 -5.68 22.72 -3.66
CA LYS A 28 -6.33 22.18 -4.87
C LYS A 28 -6.14 23.10 -6.08
N LEU A 29 -6.29 24.42 -5.93
CA LEU A 29 -6.05 25.38 -7.01
C LEU A 29 -4.61 25.32 -7.52
N TYR A 30 -3.62 25.23 -6.61
CA TYR A 30 -2.22 25.05 -7.01
C TYR A 30 -2.00 23.73 -7.74
N ALA A 31 -2.63 22.66 -7.29
CA ALA A 31 -2.53 21.36 -7.96
C ALA A 31 -3.16 21.40 -9.36
N ASP A 32 -4.28 22.11 -9.54
CA ASP A 32 -4.93 22.29 -10.83
C ASP A 32 -4.06 23.08 -11.83
N ILE A 33 -3.34 24.11 -11.34
CA ILE A 33 -2.39 24.88 -12.15
C ILE A 33 -1.22 24.02 -12.58
N LEU A 34 -0.57 23.34 -11.63
CA LEU A 34 0.57 22.48 -11.92
C LEU A 34 0.22 21.30 -12.83
N GLU A 35 -0.99 20.75 -12.71
CA GLU A 35 -1.47 19.72 -13.62
C GLU A 35 -1.58 20.22 -15.07
N LYS A 36 -2.09 21.44 -15.26
CA LYS A 36 -2.19 22.07 -16.58
C LYS A 36 -0.81 22.38 -17.18
N GLU A 37 0.13 22.85 -16.39
CA GLU A 37 1.47 23.23 -16.83
C GLU A 37 2.38 22.03 -17.08
N CYS A 38 2.33 21.02 -16.19
CA CYS A 38 3.29 19.92 -16.17
C CYS A 38 2.70 18.58 -16.63
N GLY A 39 1.38 18.53 -16.90
CA GLY A 39 0.68 17.32 -17.34
C GLY A 39 0.59 16.22 -16.26
N ARG A 40 0.85 16.57 -14.97
CA ARG A 40 0.76 15.65 -13.84
C ARG A 40 0.22 16.36 -12.61
N ARG A 41 -0.90 15.86 -12.09
CA ARG A 41 -1.47 16.33 -10.84
C ARG A 41 -0.61 15.87 -9.66
N PRO A 42 -0.07 16.78 -8.83
CA PRO A 42 0.67 16.40 -7.64
C PRO A 42 -0.26 15.86 -6.54
N VAL A 43 0.30 15.03 -5.67
CA VAL A 43 -0.35 14.65 -4.40
C VAL A 43 -0.37 15.87 -3.47
N ILE A 44 -1.48 16.10 -2.77
CA ILE A 44 -1.60 17.20 -1.84
C ILE A 44 -1.50 16.67 -0.40
N PHE A 45 -0.60 17.24 0.38
CA PHE A 45 -0.55 17.06 1.83
C PHE A 45 -0.99 18.34 2.52
N LEU A 46 -1.96 18.21 3.42
CA LEU A 46 -2.40 19.29 4.31
C LEU A 46 -1.88 18.98 5.70
N THR A 47 -1.19 19.90 6.33
CA THR A 47 -0.64 19.66 7.68
C THR A 47 -0.67 20.90 8.56
N ASN A 48 -0.78 20.70 9.87
CA ASN A 48 -0.58 21.71 10.90
C ASN A 48 0.50 21.29 11.93
N GLY A 49 1.28 20.25 11.61
CA GLY A 49 2.30 19.69 12.48
C GLY A 49 1.80 18.57 13.41
N PHE A 50 0.52 18.54 13.78
CA PHE A 50 -0.09 17.47 14.60
C PHE A 50 -0.92 16.50 13.76
N GLU A 51 -1.59 17.01 12.76
CA GLU A 51 -2.40 16.20 11.85
C GLU A 51 -1.91 16.42 10.43
N THR A 52 -1.76 15.33 9.70
CA THR A 52 -1.46 15.34 8.26
C THR A 52 -2.57 14.60 7.51
N ARG A 53 -3.05 15.20 6.42
CA ARG A 53 -4.02 14.61 5.51
C ARG A 53 -3.47 14.55 4.11
N ILE A 54 -3.88 13.55 3.36
CA ILE A 54 -3.51 13.33 1.97
C ILE A 54 -4.72 13.40 1.05
N ILE A 55 -4.54 14.06 -0.11
CA ILE A 55 -5.47 14.08 -1.24
C ILE A 55 -4.66 13.63 -2.46
N ASP A 56 -4.88 12.43 -2.94
CA ASP A 56 -4.12 11.80 -4.03
C ASP A 56 -4.92 11.64 -5.33
N GLY A 57 -6.15 12.07 -5.35
CA GLY A 57 -7.02 11.95 -6.52
C GLY A 57 -7.59 10.54 -6.78
N GLN A 58 -7.04 9.51 -6.14
CA GLN A 58 -7.50 8.13 -6.28
C GLN A 58 -8.52 7.74 -5.21
N TYR A 59 -8.33 8.27 -4.01
CA TYR A 59 -9.16 7.95 -2.85
C TYR A 59 -9.69 9.23 -2.20
N PRO A 60 -10.76 9.14 -1.39
CA PRO A 60 -11.21 10.27 -0.57
C PRO A 60 -10.08 10.80 0.33
N GLU A 61 -10.14 12.10 0.63
CA GLU A 61 -9.24 12.73 1.60
C GLU A 61 -9.20 11.93 2.90
N ARG A 62 -8.00 11.69 3.40
CA ARG A 62 -7.79 10.86 4.60
C ARG A 62 -6.60 11.32 5.41
N LYS A 63 -6.58 10.97 6.69
CA LYS A 63 -5.40 11.13 7.54
C LYS A 63 -4.29 10.19 7.10
N CYS A 64 -3.06 10.67 7.17
CA CYS A 64 -1.85 9.87 7.02
C CYS A 64 -0.89 10.16 8.18
N ALA A 65 0.01 9.21 8.47
CA ALA A 65 0.92 9.33 9.59
C ALA A 65 1.96 10.44 9.36
N GLU A 66 2.45 10.56 8.13
CA GLU A 66 3.46 11.56 7.75
C GLU A 66 3.39 11.90 6.25
N ILE A 67 4.15 12.90 5.83
CA ILE A 67 4.35 13.24 4.42
C ILE A 67 5.25 12.19 3.79
N TYR A 68 4.87 11.70 2.61
CA TYR A 68 5.63 10.68 1.89
C TYR A 68 6.98 11.23 1.39
N SER A 69 8.00 10.39 1.42
CA SER A 69 9.30 10.71 0.85
C SER A 69 9.22 10.88 -0.68
N LYS A 70 10.22 11.55 -1.28
CA LYS A 70 10.36 11.64 -2.74
C LYS A 70 10.32 10.26 -3.39
N ARG A 71 11.07 9.30 -2.86
CA ARG A 71 11.13 7.91 -3.34
C ARG A 71 9.78 7.21 -3.29
N ASP A 72 9.00 7.41 -2.22
CA ASP A 72 7.67 6.81 -2.11
C ASP A 72 6.68 7.41 -3.10
N LEU A 73 6.73 8.72 -3.31
CA LEU A 73 5.90 9.40 -4.30
C LEU A 73 6.24 8.98 -5.72
N GLU A 74 7.52 8.86 -6.06
CA GLU A 74 7.96 8.35 -7.37
C GLU A 74 7.48 6.90 -7.59
N LYS A 75 7.66 6.03 -6.59
CA LYS A 75 7.13 4.66 -6.60
C LYS A 75 5.62 4.65 -6.82
N TRP A 76 4.89 5.49 -6.09
CA TRP A 76 3.44 5.60 -6.19
C TRP A 76 2.98 6.03 -7.59
N PHE A 77 3.59 7.06 -8.18
CA PHE A 77 3.29 7.48 -9.55
C PHE A 77 3.63 6.41 -10.59
N ASN A 78 4.72 5.67 -10.39
CA ASN A 78 5.08 4.57 -11.28
C ASN A 78 4.08 3.42 -11.19
N LEU A 79 3.62 3.06 -9.99
CA LEU A 79 2.58 2.06 -9.82
C LEU A 79 1.27 2.48 -10.49
N LEU A 80 0.86 3.76 -10.38
CA LEU A 80 -0.33 4.25 -11.06
C LEU A 80 -0.27 4.10 -12.58
N LYS A 81 0.90 4.31 -13.19
CA LYS A 81 1.10 4.12 -14.63
C LYS A 81 1.08 2.66 -15.06
N MET A 82 1.49 1.75 -14.18
CA MET A 82 1.57 0.31 -14.46
C MET A 82 0.26 -0.43 -14.16
N ARG A 83 -0.66 0.18 -13.41
CA ARG A 83 -1.93 -0.45 -13.06
C ARG A 83 -2.76 -0.81 -14.28
N THR A 84 -3.19 -2.06 -14.32
CA THR A 84 -4.20 -2.54 -15.25
C THR A 84 -5.52 -2.75 -14.52
N SER A 85 -6.64 -2.72 -15.26
CA SER A 85 -7.96 -2.92 -14.65
C SER A 85 -8.09 -4.32 -14.06
N LEU A 86 -8.74 -4.40 -12.91
CA LEU A 86 -9.06 -5.65 -12.22
C LEU A 86 -10.40 -6.27 -12.67
N LYS A 87 -11.05 -5.75 -13.71
CA LYS A 87 -12.37 -6.24 -14.18
C LYS A 87 -12.32 -7.64 -14.78
N HIS A 88 -11.26 -7.93 -15.51
CA HIS A 88 -11.11 -9.18 -16.26
C HIS A 88 -9.96 -10.04 -15.72
N ILE A 89 -9.83 -10.09 -14.40
CA ILE A 89 -8.79 -10.90 -13.77
C ILE A 89 -9.04 -12.39 -13.95
N SER A 90 -7.95 -13.13 -14.14
CA SER A 90 -7.95 -14.58 -14.03
C SER A 90 -7.36 -14.98 -12.67
N VAL A 91 -8.13 -15.70 -11.88
CA VAL A 91 -7.64 -16.25 -10.61
C VAL A 91 -6.94 -17.58 -10.89
N ASP A 92 -5.73 -17.71 -10.35
CA ASP A 92 -4.98 -18.96 -10.47
C ASP A 92 -5.66 -20.09 -9.70
N LYS A 93 -6.26 -21.03 -10.45
CA LYS A 93 -7.03 -22.15 -9.88
C LYS A 93 -6.16 -23.16 -9.13
N GLN A 94 -4.86 -23.19 -9.37
CA GLN A 94 -3.94 -24.03 -8.60
C GLN A 94 -3.75 -23.47 -7.17
N ILE A 95 -3.89 -22.16 -7.01
CA ILE A 95 -3.81 -21.49 -5.71
C ILE A 95 -5.19 -21.45 -5.04
N ALA A 96 -6.22 -20.98 -5.73
CA ALA A 96 -7.59 -20.81 -5.21
C ALA A 96 -8.60 -21.36 -6.23
N GLY A 97 -8.85 -22.67 -6.16
CA GLY A 97 -9.68 -23.38 -7.15
C GLY A 97 -11.14 -23.55 -6.76
N ARG A 98 -11.56 -23.12 -5.58
CA ARG A 98 -12.97 -23.26 -5.15
C ARG A 98 -13.76 -22.02 -5.57
N TYR A 99 -15.00 -22.23 -6.05
CA TYR A 99 -15.84 -21.16 -6.61
C TYR A 99 -15.99 -19.95 -5.67
N TYR A 100 -16.19 -20.17 -4.37
CA TYR A 100 -16.37 -19.09 -3.40
C TYR A 100 -15.06 -18.31 -3.14
N GLN A 101 -13.88 -18.93 -3.32
CA GLN A 101 -12.59 -18.25 -3.22
C GLN A 101 -12.41 -17.30 -4.41
N GLU A 102 -12.73 -17.79 -5.61
CA GLU A 102 -12.68 -16.99 -6.83
C GLU A 102 -13.67 -15.82 -6.77
N GLU A 103 -14.90 -16.07 -6.31
CA GLU A 103 -15.91 -15.02 -6.13
C GLU A 103 -15.47 -13.97 -5.10
N ALA A 104 -14.91 -14.39 -3.96
CA ALA A 104 -14.38 -13.48 -2.95
C ALA A 104 -13.27 -12.58 -3.51
N ILE A 105 -12.34 -13.13 -4.28
CA ILE A 105 -11.26 -12.36 -4.94
C ILE A 105 -11.85 -11.36 -5.92
N LYS A 106 -12.78 -11.76 -6.79
CA LYS A 106 -13.46 -10.87 -7.74
C LYS A 106 -14.16 -9.71 -7.03
N LYS A 107 -14.87 -9.98 -5.92
CA LYS A 107 -15.55 -8.94 -5.13
C LYS A 107 -14.58 -7.95 -4.51
N VAL A 108 -13.41 -8.39 -4.02
CA VAL A 108 -12.36 -7.49 -3.52
C VAL A 108 -11.82 -6.63 -4.65
N CYS A 109 -11.51 -7.22 -5.80
CA CYS A 109 -10.99 -6.51 -6.97
C CYS A 109 -11.99 -5.47 -7.49
N GLU A 110 -13.28 -5.81 -7.60
CA GLU A 110 -14.36 -4.88 -7.93
C GLU A 110 -14.43 -3.72 -6.93
N SER A 111 -14.31 -4.02 -5.63
CA SER A 111 -14.32 -3.01 -4.57
C SER A 111 -13.14 -2.04 -4.68
N PHE A 112 -11.97 -2.52 -5.08
CA PHE A 112 -10.78 -1.69 -5.22
C PHE A 112 -10.82 -0.86 -6.52
N ASP A 113 -11.11 -1.47 -7.65
CA ASP A 113 -11.04 -0.85 -8.99
C ASP A 113 -12.24 0.05 -9.27
N GLU A 114 -13.47 -0.43 -9.04
CA GLU A 114 -14.68 0.32 -9.41
C GLU A 114 -15.18 1.26 -8.32
N ARG A 115 -15.02 0.86 -7.04
CA ARG A 115 -15.54 1.64 -5.90
C ARG A 115 -14.49 2.46 -5.19
N ASN A 116 -13.24 2.43 -5.67
CA ASN A 116 -12.10 3.15 -5.07
C ASN A 116 -11.96 2.90 -3.55
N ARG A 117 -12.21 1.67 -3.10
CA ARG A 117 -12.02 1.27 -1.70
C ARG A 117 -10.58 0.90 -1.46
N ARG A 118 -10.09 1.17 -0.24
CA ARG A 118 -8.73 0.79 0.20
C ARG A 118 -8.73 -0.39 1.17
N LYS A 119 -9.90 -0.85 1.57
CA LYS A 119 -10.07 -1.89 2.60
C LYS A 119 -11.11 -2.89 2.12
N ALA A 120 -10.85 -4.15 2.40
CA ALA A 120 -11.81 -5.24 2.22
C ALA A 120 -11.78 -6.13 3.46
N LEU A 121 -12.92 -6.69 3.82
CA LEU A 121 -13.06 -7.67 4.89
C LEU A 121 -13.51 -8.99 4.28
N LEU A 122 -12.72 -10.04 4.47
CA LEU A 122 -13.06 -11.41 4.09
C LEU A 122 -13.36 -12.22 5.35
N VAL A 123 -14.60 -12.66 5.50
CA VAL A 123 -15.03 -13.54 6.59
C VAL A 123 -15.20 -14.94 6.02
N MET A 124 -14.34 -15.85 6.46
CA MET A 124 -14.28 -17.22 5.95
C MET A 124 -14.14 -18.23 7.09
N ALA A 125 -14.84 -19.35 7.00
CA ALA A 125 -14.79 -20.42 7.99
C ALA A 125 -13.40 -21.05 8.12
N THR A 126 -13.11 -21.70 9.22
CA THR A 126 -11.89 -22.48 9.40
C THR A 126 -11.85 -23.64 8.39
N GLY A 127 -10.69 -23.90 7.79
CA GLY A 127 -10.54 -24.94 6.75
C GLY A 127 -11.04 -24.54 5.35
N SER A 128 -11.67 -23.37 5.16
CA SER A 128 -12.12 -22.91 3.84
C SER A 128 -11.00 -22.46 2.90
N GLY A 129 -9.75 -22.39 3.37
CA GLY A 129 -8.62 -21.98 2.56
C GLY A 129 -8.36 -20.47 2.55
N LYS A 130 -8.63 -19.77 3.67
CA LYS A 130 -8.36 -18.32 3.83
C LYS A 130 -6.99 -17.89 3.30
N THR A 131 -5.94 -18.59 3.72
CA THR A 131 -4.56 -18.28 3.32
C THR A 131 -4.38 -18.40 1.80
N ARG A 132 -4.91 -19.45 1.18
CA ARG A 132 -4.83 -19.63 -0.29
C ARG A 132 -5.59 -18.54 -1.04
N THR A 133 -6.76 -18.14 -0.54
CA THR A 133 -7.55 -17.03 -1.10
C THR A 133 -6.75 -15.71 -1.06
N VAL A 134 -6.10 -15.41 0.08
CA VAL A 134 -5.29 -14.19 0.21
C VAL A 134 -4.05 -14.26 -0.69
N ILE A 135 -3.38 -15.39 -0.79
CA ILE A 135 -2.21 -15.56 -1.69
C ILE A 135 -2.61 -15.35 -3.15
N ALA A 136 -3.75 -15.93 -3.59
CA ALA A 136 -4.25 -15.73 -4.94
C ALA A 136 -4.64 -14.26 -5.20
N LEU A 137 -5.26 -13.59 -4.23
CA LEU A 137 -5.54 -12.15 -4.32
C LEU A 137 -4.24 -11.33 -4.43
N CYS A 138 -3.23 -11.62 -3.60
CA CYS A 138 -1.94 -10.95 -3.69
C CYS A 138 -1.30 -11.13 -5.06
N LYS A 139 -1.35 -12.35 -5.63
CA LYS A 139 -0.86 -12.63 -6.99
C LYS A 139 -1.57 -11.75 -8.03
N VAL A 140 -2.90 -11.70 -8.00
CA VAL A 140 -3.69 -10.86 -8.91
C VAL A 140 -3.29 -9.40 -8.81
N LEU A 141 -3.14 -8.86 -7.61
CA LEU A 141 -2.79 -7.45 -7.39
C LEU A 141 -1.33 -7.13 -7.81
N LEU A 142 -0.41 -8.06 -7.63
CA LEU A 142 0.98 -7.95 -8.11
C LEU A 142 1.03 -7.97 -9.64
N ASP A 143 0.38 -8.96 -10.27
CA ASP A 143 0.36 -9.14 -11.73
C ASP A 143 -0.31 -7.95 -12.44
N ALA A 144 -1.33 -7.36 -11.82
CA ALA A 144 -2.02 -6.18 -12.33
C ALA A 144 -1.32 -4.83 -11.98
N GLY A 145 -0.16 -4.85 -11.31
CA GLY A 145 0.61 -3.66 -10.97
C GLY A 145 -0.04 -2.76 -9.90
N TRP A 146 -0.96 -3.31 -9.10
CA TRP A 146 -1.62 -2.54 -8.03
C TRP A 146 -0.80 -2.43 -6.77
N VAL A 147 0.01 -3.44 -6.50
CA VAL A 147 0.91 -3.49 -5.34
C VAL A 147 2.29 -3.94 -5.77
N LYS A 148 3.32 -3.50 -5.05
CA LYS A 148 4.71 -3.92 -5.24
C LYS A 148 5.23 -4.66 -4.02
N ASN A 149 4.84 -4.21 -2.84
CA ASN A 149 5.24 -4.81 -1.57
C ASN A 149 4.00 -5.26 -0.80
N ILE A 150 4.14 -6.33 -0.06
CA ILE A 150 3.09 -6.95 0.75
C ILE A 150 3.57 -7.01 2.19
N LEU A 151 2.72 -6.56 3.11
CA LEU A 151 2.92 -6.79 4.55
C LEU A 151 1.85 -7.76 5.05
N PHE A 152 2.29 -8.91 5.56
CA PHE A 152 1.43 -9.87 6.23
C PHE A 152 1.62 -9.76 7.74
N LEU A 153 0.54 -9.52 8.47
CA LEU A 153 0.55 -9.41 9.92
C LEU A 153 -0.32 -10.49 10.56
N ALA A 154 0.20 -11.08 11.62
CA ALA A 154 -0.54 -12.01 12.47
C ALA A 154 -0.23 -11.77 13.94
N ASP A 155 -1.04 -12.36 14.82
CA ASP A 155 -0.89 -12.25 16.28
C ASP A 155 0.15 -13.21 16.86
N ARG A 156 0.47 -14.30 16.15
CA ARG A 156 1.36 -15.38 16.63
C ARG A 156 2.46 -15.72 15.64
N ASN A 157 3.65 -15.98 16.15
CA ASN A 157 4.82 -16.37 15.35
C ASN A 157 4.57 -17.62 14.50
N SER A 158 3.86 -18.63 15.04
CA SER A 158 3.53 -19.85 14.30
C SER A 158 2.70 -19.57 13.04
N LEU A 159 1.75 -18.61 13.11
CA LEU A 159 0.94 -18.20 11.97
C LEU A 159 1.77 -17.43 10.93
N VAL A 160 2.69 -16.58 11.39
CA VAL A 160 3.64 -15.85 10.52
C VAL A 160 4.52 -16.83 9.74
N THR A 161 5.15 -17.79 10.42
CA THR A 161 6.01 -18.81 9.80
C THR A 161 5.23 -19.71 8.85
N GLN A 162 4.01 -20.13 9.22
CA GLN A 162 3.13 -20.92 8.36
C GLN A 162 2.72 -20.13 7.10
N ALA A 163 2.37 -18.85 7.26
CA ALA A 163 2.01 -18.01 6.13
C ALA A 163 3.18 -17.82 5.16
N LYS A 164 4.40 -17.49 5.66
CA LYS A 164 5.62 -17.38 4.84
C LYS A 164 5.83 -18.66 4.03
N ARG A 165 5.76 -19.84 4.67
CA ARG A 165 5.92 -21.13 3.99
C ARG A 165 4.91 -21.31 2.85
N ASN A 166 3.64 -20.98 3.09
CA ASN A 166 2.59 -21.08 2.07
C ASN A 166 2.84 -20.12 0.89
N PHE A 167 3.26 -18.88 1.17
CA PHE A 167 3.60 -17.90 0.12
C PHE A 167 4.79 -18.37 -0.71
N VAL A 168 5.88 -18.83 -0.10
CA VAL A 168 7.06 -19.35 -0.81
C VAL A 168 6.69 -20.55 -1.70
N ASN A 169 5.85 -21.45 -1.21
CA ASN A 169 5.43 -22.63 -1.98
C ASN A 169 4.50 -22.28 -3.16
N LEU A 170 3.64 -21.29 -3.02
CA LEU A 170 2.63 -20.94 -4.02
C LEU A 170 3.06 -19.78 -4.93
N LEU A 171 3.99 -18.95 -4.49
CA LEU A 171 4.58 -17.83 -5.24
C LEU A 171 6.11 -17.85 -5.12
N PRO A 172 6.78 -18.84 -5.73
CA PRO A 172 8.23 -19.07 -5.55
C PRO A 172 9.10 -17.92 -6.04
N ASN A 173 8.59 -17.09 -6.97
CA ASN A 173 9.32 -15.93 -7.50
C ASN A 173 9.21 -14.68 -6.62
N LEU A 174 8.40 -14.72 -5.54
CA LEU A 174 8.24 -13.59 -4.64
C LEU A 174 9.24 -13.69 -3.49
N SER A 175 10.11 -12.68 -3.35
CA SER A 175 11.03 -12.62 -2.21
C SER A 175 10.25 -12.43 -0.91
N CYS A 176 10.47 -13.31 0.05
CA CYS A 176 9.73 -13.37 1.31
C CYS A 176 10.68 -13.34 2.51
N THR A 177 10.41 -12.51 3.50
CA THR A 177 11.15 -12.46 4.76
C THR A 177 10.21 -12.56 5.96
N ASN A 178 10.67 -13.18 7.05
CA ASN A 178 9.99 -13.21 8.35
C ASN A 178 10.79 -12.39 9.36
N LEU A 179 10.33 -11.21 9.69
CA LEU A 179 11.03 -10.29 10.61
C LEU A 179 11.09 -10.80 12.06
N VAL A 180 10.34 -11.83 12.42
CA VAL A 180 10.45 -12.47 13.72
C VAL A 180 11.72 -13.32 13.82
N GLU A 181 12.11 -13.96 12.72
CA GLU A 181 13.25 -14.86 12.62
C GLU A 181 14.48 -14.18 11.98
N GLU A 182 14.26 -13.39 10.94
CA GLU A 182 15.28 -12.75 10.10
C GLU A 182 15.19 -11.22 10.25
N LYS A 183 15.78 -10.67 11.30
CA LYS A 183 15.63 -9.26 11.69
C LYS A 183 16.30 -8.24 10.74
N GLU A 184 17.03 -8.66 9.72
CA GLU A 184 17.86 -7.78 8.90
C GLU A 184 17.45 -7.68 7.42
N ASN A 185 16.53 -8.52 6.96
CA ASN A 185 16.14 -8.54 5.55
C ASN A 185 14.85 -7.73 5.29
N TYR A 186 14.98 -6.40 5.25
CA TYR A 186 13.87 -5.47 5.03
C TYR A 186 13.54 -5.21 3.55
N GLN A 187 14.33 -5.74 2.62
CA GLN A 187 14.20 -5.45 1.19
C GLN A 187 13.29 -6.42 0.43
N ALA A 188 12.79 -7.46 1.10
CA ALA A 188 11.90 -8.42 0.47
C ALA A 188 10.57 -7.78 0.05
N HIS A 189 10.02 -8.24 -1.07
CA HIS A 189 8.72 -7.77 -1.55
C HIS A 189 7.55 -8.22 -0.67
N CYS A 190 7.68 -9.35 0.02
CA CYS A 190 6.68 -9.81 0.97
C CYS A 190 7.30 -9.95 2.37
N VAL A 191 6.82 -9.13 3.28
CA VAL A 191 7.29 -9.07 4.67
C VAL A 191 6.24 -9.71 5.56
N PHE A 192 6.67 -10.69 6.36
CA PHE A 192 5.83 -11.38 7.35
C PHE A 192 6.26 -10.97 8.75
N SER A 193 5.32 -10.57 9.59
CA SER A 193 5.63 -10.12 10.95
C SER A 193 4.46 -10.33 11.91
N THR A 194 4.75 -10.29 13.19
CA THR A 194 3.70 -10.06 14.19
C THR A 194 3.46 -8.55 14.33
N TYR A 195 2.27 -8.18 14.84
CA TYR A 195 1.96 -6.78 15.14
C TYR A 195 3.02 -6.15 16.05
N GLN A 196 3.42 -6.88 17.11
CA GLN A 196 4.40 -6.39 18.08
C GLN A 196 5.77 -6.13 17.46
N THR A 197 6.27 -7.07 16.66
CA THR A 197 7.57 -6.91 15.98
C THR A 197 7.50 -5.76 14.97
N MET A 198 6.41 -5.65 14.20
CA MET A 198 6.26 -4.62 13.19
C MET A 198 6.19 -3.21 13.78
N ILE A 199 5.48 -3.01 14.89
CA ILE A 199 5.44 -1.71 15.59
C ILE A 199 6.85 -1.26 15.95
N ASN A 200 7.68 -2.14 16.49
CA ASN A 200 9.07 -1.82 16.83
C ASN A 200 9.93 -1.50 15.61
N CYS A 201 9.64 -2.10 14.44
CA CYS A 201 10.38 -1.84 13.21
C CYS A 201 9.97 -0.53 12.51
N ILE A 202 8.70 -0.12 12.61
CA ILE A 202 8.19 1.11 11.96
C ILE A 202 8.90 2.35 12.48
N ASP A 203 9.19 2.40 13.79
CA ASP A 203 9.84 3.54 14.44
C ASP A 203 11.37 3.45 14.42
N SER A 204 11.93 2.34 13.96
CA SER A 204 13.39 2.17 13.86
C SER A 204 13.95 2.98 12.72
N VAL A 205 15.03 3.72 13.01
CA VAL A 205 15.78 4.52 12.02
C VAL A 205 16.96 3.70 11.53
N SER A 206 17.12 3.59 10.22
CA SER A 206 18.34 3.07 9.61
C SER A 206 19.41 4.17 9.58
N ASP A 207 20.62 3.88 10.00
CA ASP A 207 21.73 4.85 10.20
C ASP A 207 22.11 5.68 8.96
N GLN A 208 21.66 5.30 7.77
CA GLN A 208 22.04 5.97 6.52
C GLN A 208 20.88 6.48 5.64
N ASN A 209 19.64 6.03 5.80
CA ASN A 209 18.54 6.30 4.86
C ASN A 209 17.18 6.64 5.50
N GLY A 210 17.14 7.01 6.77
CA GLY A 210 15.88 7.28 7.46
C GLY A 210 15.18 6.02 7.99
N LYS A 211 13.85 6.00 8.04
CA LYS A 211 13.07 4.87 8.57
C LYS A 211 13.23 3.60 7.75
N LEU A 212 13.30 2.45 8.40
CA LEU A 212 13.33 1.12 7.74
C LEU A 212 12.13 0.91 6.84
N PHE A 213 10.95 1.32 7.28
CA PHE A 213 9.72 1.33 6.51
C PHE A 213 9.12 2.74 6.51
N SER A 214 9.17 3.40 5.37
CA SER A 214 8.47 4.67 5.16
C SER A 214 6.96 4.45 5.04
N CYS A 215 6.17 5.51 5.22
CA CYS A 215 4.70 5.46 5.08
C CYS A 215 4.20 4.96 3.73
N GLY A 216 4.99 5.08 2.68
CA GLY A 216 4.68 4.62 1.32
C GLY A 216 5.33 3.29 0.96
N HIS A 217 5.89 2.54 1.92
CA HIS A 217 6.60 1.31 1.62
C HIS A 217 5.66 0.17 1.21
N PHE A 218 4.52 0.03 1.88
CA PHE A 218 3.50 -1.00 1.61
C PHE A 218 2.22 -0.42 1.02
#